data_f4c8aee76984aec04e325ba6fb5d85f4
#
_entry.id   f4c8aee76984aec04e325ba6fb5d85f4
#
_cell.length_a   1.000
_cell.length_b   1.000
_cell.length_c   1.000
_cell.angle_alpha   90.00
_cell.angle_beta   90.00
_cell.angle_gamma   90.00
#
_symmetry.space_group_name_H-M   'P 1'
#
loop_
_entity.id
_entity.type
_entity.pdbx_description
1 polymer ?
#
loop_
_entity_poly.entity_id
_entity_poly.type
_entity_poly.pdbx_seq_one_letter_code
_entity_poly.pdbx_strand_id
1 'polypeptide(L)'
;MIGNRTLAVPGPTNVPNRISQSMYIPTEDHRAPDLPSFVTPLMEDLKKVFKTETGSVVVFPGTGTGGWQAGLENLLHKGDRVLVSQFGQFSKLWVQMCQDMDLAVHDI
;
A
#
# COMPACT_ATOMS: atom_id res chain seq x y z
N MET A 1 7.42 34.67 -7.39
CA MET A 1 6.96 33.33 -7.81
C MET A 1 7.28 32.36 -6.68
N ILE A 2 6.27 31.74 -6.11
CA ILE A 2 6.49 30.66 -5.16
C ILE A 2 6.76 29.42 -6.01
N GLY A 3 8.02 28.96 -6.05
CA GLY A 3 8.37 27.74 -6.76
C GLY A 3 7.65 26.50 -6.18
N ASN A 4 7.53 25.42 -6.95
CA ASN A 4 7.00 24.18 -6.45
C ASN A 4 7.85 23.68 -5.29
N ARG A 5 7.26 23.55 -4.11
CA ARG A 5 7.92 22.94 -2.97
C ARG A 5 7.95 21.44 -3.17
N THR A 6 9.14 20.86 -3.16
CA THR A 6 9.31 19.40 -3.16
C THR A 6 9.35 18.89 -1.73
N LEU A 7 8.50 17.92 -1.43
CA LEU A 7 8.49 17.25 -0.14
C LEU A 7 9.45 16.05 -0.19
N ALA A 8 10.41 16.02 0.72
CA ALA A 8 11.37 14.92 0.89
C ALA A 8 11.09 14.16 2.20
N VAL A 9 9.86 13.69 2.35
CA VAL A 9 9.38 12.97 3.53
C VAL A 9 8.61 11.71 3.08
N PRO A 10 8.48 10.69 3.92
CA PRO A 10 7.70 9.48 3.60
C PRO A 10 6.22 9.74 3.30
N GLY A 11 5.70 10.83 3.85
CA GLY A 11 4.34 11.32 3.65
C GLY A 11 4.05 12.57 4.50
N PRO A 12 3.24 13.51 4.01
CA PRO A 12 2.63 13.56 2.69
C PRO A 12 3.67 13.78 1.58
N THR A 13 3.37 13.34 0.36
CA THR A 13 4.24 13.51 -0.82
C THR A 13 3.58 14.35 -1.90
N ASN A 14 4.40 14.88 -2.81
CA ASN A 14 3.88 15.59 -3.96
C ASN A 14 3.20 14.61 -4.92
N VAL A 15 1.97 14.95 -5.32
CA VAL A 15 1.26 14.22 -6.38
C VAL A 15 1.52 14.95 -7.71
N PRO A 16 1.97 14.24 -8.76
CA PRO A 16 2.15 14.86 -10.08
C PRO A 16 0.86 15.48 -10.59
N ASN A 17 0.94 16.65 -11.24
CA ASN A 17 -0.23 17.38 -11.71
C ASN A 17 -1.17 16.54 -12.58
N ARG A 18 -0.62 15.69 -13.47
CA ARG A 18 -1.42 14.79 -14.31
C ARG A 18 -2.27 13.82 -13.50
N ILE A 19 -1.78 13.37 -12.35
CA ILE A 19 -2.52 12.46 -11.44
C ILE A 19 -3.59 13.26 -10.69
N SER A 20 -3.22 14.41 -10.12
CA SER A 20 -4.20 15.27 -9.43
C SER A 20 -5.34 15.70 -10.35
N GLN A 21 -5.05 16.01 -11.61
CA GLN A 21 -6.07 16.36 -12.60
C GLN A 21 -7.01 15.18 -12.93
N SER A 22 -6.47 13.96 -13.04
CA SER A 22 -7.31 12.77 -13.28
C SER A 22 -8.17 12.39 -12.08
N MET A 23 -7.83 12.85 -10.88
CA MET A 23 -8.67 12.67 -9.68
C MET A 23 -9.79 13.71 -9.57
N TYR A 24 -9.76 14.76 -10.39
CA TYR A 24 -10.75 15.84 -10.37
C TYR A 24 -11.95 15.50 -11.28
N ILE A 25 -12.64 14.43 -10.91
CA ILE A 25 -13.87 13.99 -11.55
C ILE A 25 -15.03 14.02 -10.54
N PRO A 26 -16.28 14.25 -10.98
CA PRO A 26 -17.43 14.13 -10.09
C PRO A 26 -17.51 12.74 -9.47
N THR A 27 -18.05 12.67 -8.25
CA THR A 27 -18.33 11.41 -7.61
C THR A 27 -19.42 10.67 -8.38
N GLU A 28 -19.16 9.42 -8.71
CA GLU A 28 -20.09 8.56 -9.42
C GLU A 28 -20.79 7.58 -8.46
N ASP A 29 -21.95 7.09 -8.88
CA ASP A 29 -22.67 6.08 -8.12
C ASP A 29 -21.95 4.73 -8.22
N HIS A 30 -21.52 4.20 -7.08
CA HIS A 30 -20.85 2.90 -6.98
C HIS A 30 -21.74 1.71 -7.40
N ARG A 31 -23.03 1.92 -7.64
CA ARG A 31 -24.00 0.94 -8.16
C ARG A 31 -24.40 1.21 -9.61
N ALA A 32 -23.79 2.20 -10.26
CA ALA A 32 -24.07 2.49 -11.65
C ALA A 32 -23.83 1.26 -12.54
N PRO A 33 -24.75 0.95 -13.48
CA PRO A 33 -24.63 -0.25 -14.32
C PRO A 33 -23.39 -0.26 -15.21
N ASP A 34 -22.83 0.89 -15.52
CA ASP A 34 -21.65 1.09 -16.34
C ASP A 34 -20.32 1.09 -15.54
N LEU A 35 -20.38 1.14 -14.20
CA LEU A 35 -19.19 1.10 -13.35
C LEU A 35 -18.25 -0.09 -13.67
N PRO A 36 -18.73 -1.31 -13.95
CA PRO A 36 -17.85 -2.42 -14.31
C PRO A 36 -17.02 -2.15 -15.58
N SER A 37 -17.49 -1.35 -16.50
CA SER A 37 -16.74 -0.99 -17.71
C SER A 37 -15.47 -0.19 -17.42
N PHE A 38 -15.44 0.52 -16.32
CA PHE A 38 -14.28 1.24 -15.80
C PHE A 38 -13.43 0.38 -14.87
N VAL A 39 -14.05 -0.31 -13.91
CA VAL A 39 -13.36 -1.04 -12.86
C VAL A 39 -12.66 -2.31 -13.38
N THR A 40 -13.30 -3.04 -14.29
CA THR A 40 -12.73 -4.30 -14.80
C THR A 40 -11.39 -4.09 -15.53
N PRO A 41 -11.26 -3.16 -16.48
CA PRO A 41 -9.97 -2.86 -17.10
C PRO A 41 -8.91 -2.39 -16.09
N LEU A 42 -9.30 -1.60 -15.09
CA LEU A 42 -8.40 -1.15 -14.04
C LEU A 42 -7.81 -2.33 -13.26
N MET A 43 -8.63 -3.31 -12.87
CA MET A 43 -8.16 -4.49 -12.14
C MET A 43 -7.20 -5.34 -12.99
N GLU A 44 -7.45 -5.48 -14.28
CA GLU A 44 -6.53 -6.17 -15.20
C GLU A 44 -5.21 -5.40 -15.37
N ASP A 45 -5.26 -4.07 -15.44
CA ASP A 45 -4.04 -3.25 -15.53
C ASP A 45 -3.21 -3.31 -14.24
N LEU A 46 -3.84 -3.43 -13.07
CA LEU A 46 -3.13 -3.61 -11.80
C LEU A 46 -2.33 -4.91 -11.76
N LYS A 47 -2.76 -5.98 -12.42
CA LYS A 47 -1.96 -7.21 -12.56
C LYS A 47 -0.59 -6.94 -13.20
N LYS A 48 -0.52 -6.03 -14.16
CA LYS A 48 0.74 -5.63 -14.81
C LYS A 48 1.70 -4.96 -13.82
N VAL A 49 1.18 -4.17 -12.87
CA VAL A 49 1.98 -3.54 -11.80
C VAL A 49 2.58 -4.61 -10.89
N PHE A 50 1.81 -5.62 -10.53
CA PHE A 50 2.27 -6.75 -9.71
C PHE A 50 3.02 -7.83 -10.51
N LYS A 51 3.14 -7.68 -11.84
CA LYS A 51 3.79 -8.66 -12.73
C LYS A 51 3.23 -10.07 -12.55
N THR A 52 1.92 -10.20 -12.44
CA THR A 52 1.23 -11.48 -12.33
C THR A 52 0.24 -11.68 -13.48
N GLU A 53 0.21 -12.89 -14.04
CA GLU A 53 -0.76 -13.29 -15.06
C GLU A 53 -1.91 -14.10 -14.46
N THR A 54 -1.61 -14.87 -13.42
CA THR A 54 -2.55 -15.84 -12.81
C THR A 54 -3.14 -15.37 -11.49
N GLY A 55 -2.49 -14.40 -10.82
CA GLY A 55 -2.94 -13.87 -9.54
C GLY A 55 -4.18 -12.99 -9.66
N SER A 56 -4.96 -12.92 -8.60
CA SER A 56 -6.04 -11.96 -8.45
C SER A 56 -5.54 -10.72 -7.73
N VAL A 57 -5.88 -9.54 -8.22
CA VAL A 57 -5.60 -8.27 -7.55
C VAL A 57 -6.87 -7.74 -6.92
N VAL A 58 -6.79 -7.33 -5.68
CA VAL A 58 -7.89 -6.75 -4.92
C VAL A 58 -7.44 -5.44 -4.32
N VAL A 59 -8.29 -4.43 -4.36
CA VAL A 59 -8.00 -3.10 -3.80
C VAL A 59 -8.79 -2.92 -2.52
N PHE A 60 -8.10 -2.66 -1.42
CA PHE A 60 -8.69 -2.33 -0.13
C PHE A 60 -8.28 -0.91 0.29
N PRO A 61 -9.21 -0.10 0.79
CA PRO A 61 -8.84 1.12 1.49
C PRO A 61 -8.14 0.75 2.81
N GLY A 62 -7.03 1.41 3.11
CA GLY A 62 -6.28 1.11 4.32
C GLY A 62 -5.15 2.08 4.57
N THR A 63 -4.49 1.90 5.71
CA THR A 63 -3.28 2.62 6.09
C THR A 63 -2.03 1.82 5.69
N GLY A 64 -0.86 2.47 5.64
CA GLY A 64 0.41 1.77 5.47
C GLY A 64 0.66 0.70 6.56
N THR A 65 0.26 1.00 7.80
CA THR A 65 0.33 0.04 8.92
C THR A 65 -0.55 -1.19 8.67
N GLY A 66 -1.78 -0.99 8.16
CA GLY A 66 -2.65 -2.09 7.77
C GLY A 66 -2.06 -2.93 6.63
N GLY A 67 -1.32 -2.29 5.71
CA GLY A 67 -0.57 -3.01 4.68
C GLY A 67 0.56 -3.88 5.23
N TRP A 68 1.28 -3.41 6.25
CA TRP A 68 2.29 -4.20 6.96
C TRP A 68 1.67 -5.43 7.63
N GLN A 69 0.60 -5.21 8.39
CA GLN A 69 -0.11 -6.28 9.08
C GLN A 69 -0.60 -7.34 8.08
N ALA A 70 -1.25 -6.91 7.01
CA ALA A 70 -1.73 -7.82 5.96
C ALA A 70 -0.59 -8.65 5.35
N GLY A 71 0.58 -8.03 5.11
CA GLY A 71 1.75 -8.75 4.62
C GLY A 71 2.24 -9.81 5.59
N LEU A 72 2.40 -9.46 6.86
CA LEU A 72 2.90 -10.38 7.89
C LEU A 72 1.92 -11.54 8.14
N GLU A 73 0.63 -11.24 8.35
CA GLU A 73 -0.41 -12.25 8.65
C GLU A 73 -0.64 -13.25 7.51
N ASN A 74 -0.43 -12.83 6.26
CA ASN A 74 -0.64 -13.72 5.12
C ASN A 74 0.60 -14.56 4.75
N LEU A 75 1.79 -14.18 5.21
CA LEU A 75 3.05 -14.81 4.83
C LEU A 75 3.70 -15.62 5.96
N LEU A 76 3.40 -15.30 7.20
CA LEU A 76 4.13 -15.83 8.37
C LEU A 76 3.19 -16.45 9.40
N HIS A 77 3.75 -17.38 10.17
CA HIS A 77 3.09 -18.03 11.29
C HIS A 77 3.84 -17.72 12.59
N LYS A 78 3.15 -17.86 13.71
CA LYS A 78 3.76 -17.74 15.05
C LYS A 78 5.06 -18.53 15.16
N GLY A 79 6.12 -17.88 15.59
CA GLY A 79 7.45 -18.46 15.73
C GLY A 79 8.34 -18.37 14.49
N ASP A 80 7.82 -17.94 13.34
CA ASP A 80 8.63 -17.69 12.16
C ASP A 80 9.65 -16.58 12.41
N ARG A 81 10.83 -16.71 11.78
CA ARG A 81 11.93 -15.76 11.94
C ARG A 81 11.86 -14.63 10.95
N VAL A 82 12.01 -13.41 11.45
CA VAL A 82 12.02 -12.18 10.65
C VAL A 82 13.32 -11.43 10.90
N LEU A 83 14.03 -11.08 9.83
CA LEU A 83 15.21 -10.21 9.91
C LEU A 83 14.75 -8.77 9.66
N VAL A 84 15.05 -7.86 10.58
CA VAL A 84 14.68 -6.45 10.48
C VAL A 84 15.89 -5.58 10.76
N SER A 85 16.07 -4.53 9.97
CA SER A 85 17.03 -3.46 10.26
C SER A 85 16.32 -2.26 10.87
N GLN A 86 16.82 -1.76 12.01
CA GLN A 86 16.21 -0.66 12.75
C GLN A 86 16.95 0.66 12.52
N PHE A 87 16.38 1.54 11.68
CA PHE A 87 16.99 2.86 11.41
C PHE A 87 16.16 4.05 11.92
N GLY A 88 14.91 3.83 12.35
CA GLY A 88 14.05 4.93 12.77
C GLY A 88 12.68 4.48 13.24
N GLN A 89 11.76 5.43 13.35
CA GLN A 89 10.45 5.19 13.98
C GLN A 89 9.63 4.08 13.29
N PHE A 90 9.59 4.07 11.96
CA PHE A 90 8.79 3.07 11.25
C PHE A 90 9.35 1.65 11.39
N SER A 91 10.66 1.47 11.35
CA SER A 91 11.27 0.15 11.57
C SER A 91 11.06 -0.35 13.00
N LYS A 92 11.05 0.55 14.00
CA LYS A 92 10.69 0.18 15.39
C LYS A 92 9.25 -0.29 15.50
N LEU A 93 8.31 0.41 14.84
CA LEU A 93 6.91 -0.01 14.82
C LEU A 93 6.70 -1.34 14.09
N TRP A 94 7.48 -1.59 13.05
CA TRP A 94 7.50 -2.87 12.36
C TRP A 94 7.98 -4.01 13.27
N VAL A 95 9.08 -3.80 13.99
CA VAL A 95 9.58 -4.77 15.00
C VAL A 95 8.53 -5.05 16.06
N GLN A 96 7.90 -3.99 16.60
CA GLN A 96 6.85 -4.15 17.61
C GLN A 96 5.69 -5.00 17.07
N MET A 97 5.23 -4.73 15.86
CA MET A 97 4.17 -5.50 15.21
C MET A 97 4.56 -6.98 15.06
N CYS A 98 5.79 -7.27 14.63
CA CYS A 98 6.29 -8.65 14.54
C CYS A 98 6.30 -9.34 15.91
N GLN A 99 6.70 -8.64 16.96
CA GLN A 99 6.70 -9.17 18.32
C GLN A 99 5.30 -9.44 18.86
N ASP A 100 4.35 -8.51 18.60
CA ASP A 100 2.94 -8.66 18.98
C ASP A 100 2.26 -9.86 18.28
N MET A 101 2.80 -10.26 17.13
CA MET A 101 2.37 -11.44 16.37
C MET A 101 3.12 -12.72 16.76
N ASP A 102 3.91 -12.69 17.84
CA ASP A 102 4.74 -13.81 18.30
C ASP A 102 5.77 -14.31 17.25
N LEU A 103 6.26 -13.43 16.39
CA LEU A 103 7.34 -13.74 15.46
C LEU A 103 8.71 -13.61 16.15
N ALA A 104 9.67 -14.43 15.75
CA ALA A 104 11.05 -14.38 16.26
C ALA A 104 11.85 -13.32 15.48
N VAL A 105 11.97 -12.12 16.04
CA VAL A 105 12.66 -11.00 15.40
C VAL A 105 14.15 -11.06 15.64
N HIS A 106 14.94 -10.93 14.58
CA HIS A 106 16.37 -10.68 14.60
C HIS A 106 16.61 -9.29 14.03
N ASP A 107 17.11 -8.37 14.86
CA ASP A 107 17.43 -7.00 14.45
C ASP A 107 18.93 -6.83 14.18
N ILE A 108 19.23 -5.98 13.18
CA ILE A 108 20.59 -5.59 12.79
C ILE A 108 20.69 -4.08 12.58
#